data_a3fa2daaa7a6665f1fdac513a1d55392
#
_entry.id   a3fa2daaa7a6665f1fdac513a1d55392
#
_cell.length_a   1.000
_cell.length_b   1.000
_cell.length_c   1.000
_cell.angle_alpha   90.00
_cell.angle_beta   90.00
_cell.angle_gamma   90.00
#
_symmetry.space_group_name_H-M   'P 1'
#
loop_
_entity.id
_entity.type
_entity.pdbx_description
1 polymer ?
#
loop_
_entity_poly.entity_id
_entity_poly.type
_entity_poly.pdbx_seq_one_letter_code
_entity_poly.pdbx_strand_id
1 'polypeptide(L)'
;MKKLIFLFIMILTLTGCKTVEISTSYGYKVTNQKEKVIFDRVQIDGNIINNLKGEKEPLESISIISKDKNNGIKETPKKIKIISNNKEYLVSVDFKYNTIYPVYNKGIIIDSDSFILEIGNIKFKDGTTLYLHPLLFKRYVYAYKINKFLDTLNQDTREDLFRGTIDEYREWKKNK
;
A
#
# COMPACT_ATOMS: atom_id res chain seq x y z
N MET A 1 -2.77 14.72 49.78
CA MET A 1 -1.54 14.40 49.05
C MET A 1 -1.70 13.22 48.10
N LYS A 2 -2.16 12.02 48.48
CA LYS A 2 -2.30 10.85 47.59
C LYS A 2 -3.17 11.11 46.34
N LYS A 3 -4.31 11.82 46.50
CA LYS A 3 -5.18 12.17 45.35
C LYS A 3 -4.52 13.14 44.37
N LEU A 4 -3.67 14.05 44.83
CA LEU A 4 -2.95 15.00 43.97
C LEU A 4 -1.85 14.31 43.16
N ILE A 5 -1.15 13.35 43.78
CA ILE A 5 -0.13 12.53 43.14
C ILE A 5 -0.77 11.65 42.03
N PHE A 6 -1.93 11.07 42.30
CA PHE A 6 -2.67 10.27 41.33
C PHE A 6 -3.13 11.10 40.13
N LEU A 7 -3.61 12.32 40.40
CA LEU A 7 -3.99 13.27 39.32
C LEU A 7 -2.78 13.69 38.50
N PHE A 8 -1.62 13.92 39.13
CA PHE A 8 -0.39 14.30 38.44
C PHE A 8 0.17 13.15 37.57
N ILE A 9 0.11 11.91 38.06
CA ILE A 9 0.47 10.72 37.30
C ILE A 9 -0.49 10.52 36.12
N MET A 10 -1.79 10.74 36.31
CA MET A 10 -2.79 10.64 35.26
C MET A 10 -2.59 11.70 34.17
N ILE A 11 -2.22 12.94 34.53
CA ILE A 11 -1.89 14.00 33.56
C ILE A 11 -0.60 13.66 32.79
N LEU A 12 0.42 13.12 33.45
CA LEU A 12 1.67 12.70 32.82
C LEU A 12 1.47 11.52 31.83
N THR A 13 0.54 10.62 32.14
CA THR A 13 0.20 9.51 31.22
C THR A 13 -0.64 9.99 30.02
N LEU A 14 -1.45 11.01 30.19
CA LEU A 14 -2.25 11.63 29.12
C LEU A 14 -1.39 12.44 28.13
N THR A 15 -0.25 12.98 28.56
CA THR A 15 0.72 13.66 27.71
C THR A 15 1.70 12.69 27.03
N GLY A 16 1.36 11.38 26.99
CA GLY A 16 2.20 10.30 26.47
C GLY A 16 3.02 10.72 25.25
N CYS A 17 4.30 10.33 25.26
CA CYS A 17 5.24 10.67 24.18
C CYS A 17 4.66 10.33 22.80
N LYS A 18 4.54 11.34 21.96
CA LYS A 18 4.23 11.12 20.54
C LYS A 18 5.39 10.37 19.90
N THR A 19 5.11 9.25 19.26
CA THR A 19 6.08 8.47 18.50
C THR A 19 5.91 8.77 17.01
N VAL A 20 7.02 8.78 16.27
CA VAL A 20 6.98 8.84 14.81
C VAL A 20 6.84 7.43 14.27
N GLU A 21 5.82 7.22 13.47
CA GLU A 21 5.61 5.98 12.74
C GLU A 21 5.73 6.22 11.24
N ILE A 22 6.25 5.21 10.54
CA ILE A 22 6.45 5.26 9.10
C ILE A 22 5.78 4.03 8.53
N SER A 23 4.82 4.25 7.65
CA SER A 23 4.22 3.19 6.83
C SER A 23 4.59 3.40 5.37
N THR A 24 4.73 2.31 4.65
CA THR A 24 5.01 2.34 3.22
C THR A 24 3.95 1.54 2.46
N SER A 25 3.76 1.90 1.20
CA SER A 25 2.88 1.17 0.28
C SER A 25 3.42 1.30 -1.14
N TYR A 26 3.00 0.41 -2.03
CA TYR A 26 3.22 0.63 -3.44
C TYR A 26 1.94 1.14 -4.09
N GLY A 27 2.09 2.22 -4.84
CA GLY A 27 1.03 2.78 -5.64
C GLY A 27 1.55 3.18 -7.01
N TYR A 28 0.65 3.53 -7.89
CA TYR A 28 1.03 4.10 -9.16
C TYR A 28 0.22 5.37 -9.39
N LYS A 29 0.77 6.27 -10.22
CA LYS A 29 0.14 7.54 -10.54
C LYS A 29 -0.46 7.45 -11.93
N VAL A 30 -1.73 7.79 -12.05
CA VAL A 30 -2.38 7.97 -13.36
C VAL A 30 -1.71 9.12 -14.08
N THR A 31 -1.10 8.85 -15.23
CA THR A 31 -0.32 9.83 -15.98
C THR A 31 -1.04 10.31 -17.24
N ASN A 32 -2.04 9.57 -17.71
CA ASN A 32 -2.73 9.87 -18.95
C ASN A 32 -4.20 9.41 -18.94
N GLN A 33 -4.96 9.86 -19.94
CA GLN A 33 -6.40 9.57 -20.06
C GLN A 33 -6.71 8.07 -20.23
N LYS A 34 -5.83 7.31 -20.89
CA LYS A 34 -6.01 5.86 -21.07
C LYS A 34 -5.94 5.12 -19.74
N GLU A 35 -4.97 5.49 -18.91
CA GLU A 35 -4.87 4.96 -17.55
C GLU A 35 -6.09 5.33 -16.71
N LYS A 36 -6.60 6.57 -16.83
CA LYS A 36 -7.82 6.99 -16.13
C LYS A 36 -8.99 6.05 -16.41
N VAL A 37 -9.23 5.68 -17.66
CA VAL A 37 -10.30 4.74 -18.04
C VAL A 37 -10.12 3.38 -17.36
N ILE A 38 -8.89 2.89 -17.27
CA ILE A 38 -8.58 1.64 -16.57
C ILE A 38 -8.98 1.77 -15.09
N PHE A 39 -8.61 2.86 -14.45
CA PHE A 39 -8.82 3.07 -13.02
C PHE A 39 -10.21 3.57 -12.63
N ASP A 40 -11.01 3.93 -13.59
CA ASP A 40 -12.46 4.09 -13.38
C ASP A 40 -13.15 2.72 -13.18
N ARG A 41 -12.55 1.62 -13.68
CA ARG A 41 -13.12 0.27 -13.59
C ARG A 41 -12.51 -0.61 -12.51
N VAL A 42 -11.21 -0.46 -12.24
CA VAL A 42 -10.48 -1.29 -11.28
C VAL A 42 -9.65 -0.43 -10.34
N GLN A 43 -9.45 -0.91 -9.13
CA GLN A 43 -8.46 -0.43 -8.19
C GLN A 43 -7.34 -1.47 -8.11
N ILE A 44 -6.09 -1.03 -8.17
CA ILE A 44 -4.91 -1.89 -8.10
C ILE A 44 -4.00 -1.36 -7.01
N ASP A 45 -3.74 -2.17 -5.99
CA ASP A 45 -2.93 -1.80 -4.85
C ASP A 45 -1.78 -2.79 -4.67
N GLY A 46 -0.59 -2.26 -4.37
CA GLY A 46 0.56 -3.04 -3.93
C GLY A 46 0.67 -3.00 -2.41
N ASN A 47 0.34 -4.11 -1.77
CA ASN A 47 0.34 -4.22 -0.32
C ASN A 47 1.73 -4.62 0.20
N ILE A 48 2.10 -4.05 1.33
CA ILE A 48 3.33 -4.35 2.06
C ILE A 48 2.94 -4.97 3.39
N ILE A 49 3.74 -5.91 3.87
CA ILE A 49 3.58 -6.42 5.23
C ILE A 49 3.69 -5.23 6.18
N ASN A 50 2.62 -4.97 6.90
CA ASN A 50 2.49 -3.78 7.74
C ASN A 50 3.33 -3.91 9.03
N ASN A 51 4.63 -4.00 8.85
CA ASN A 51 5.59 -3.84 9.93
C ASN A 51 6.08 -2.40 9.89
N LEU A 52 5.58 -1.57 10.77
CA LEU A 52 5.89 -0.15 10.97
C LEU A 52 7.39 0.16 11.17
N LYS A 53 8.30 -0.60 10.59
CA LYS A 53 9.72 -0.57 10.92
C LYS A 53 10.65 -0.14 9.80
N GLY A 54 10.18 0.11 8.59
CA GLY A 54 11.19 0.37 7.58
C GLY A 54 10.74 0.97 6.25
N GLU A 55 11.68 1.69 5.68
CA GLU A 55 11.58 2.28 4.34
C GLU A 55 11.68 1.22 3.23
N LYS A 56 12.01 -0.04 3.57
CA LYS A 56 12.32 -1.13 2.62
C LYS A 56 11.51 -2.41 2.85
N GLU A 57 10.31 -2.28 3.35
CA GLU A 57 9.44 -3.46 3.48
C GLU A 57 9.14 -4.04 2.09
N PRO A 58 9.24 -5.36 1.92
CA PRO A 58 8.99 -5.98 0.62
C PRO A 58 7.51 -5.97 0.26
N LEU A 59 7.25 -6.01 -1.04
CA LEU A 59 5.90 -6.22 -1.56
C LEU A 59 5.38 -7.59 -1.11
N GLU A 60 4.23 -7.62 -0.44
CA GLU A 60 3.58 -8.83 0.02
C GLU A 60 2.60 -9.38 -1.01
N SER A 61 1.74 -8.50 -1.50
CA SER A 61 0.68 -8.88 -2.44
C SER A 61 0.28 -7.73 -3.35
N ILE A 62 -0.36 -8.06 -4.46
CA ILE A 62 -1.02 -7.11 -5.33
C ILE A 62 -2.49 -7.48 -5.35
N SER A 63 -3.36 -6.55 -5.01
CA SER A 63 -4.80 -6.71 -5.12
C SER A 63 -5.33 -5.96 -6.32
N ILE A 64 -6.30 -6.56 -7.04
CA ILE A 64 -7.03 -5.93 -8.13
C ILE A 64 -8.50 -6.13 -7.85
N ILE A 65 -9.21 -5.04 -7.66
CA ILE A 65 -10.60 -5.02 -7.23
C ILE A 65 -11.45 -4.30 -8.27
N SER A 66 -12.57 -4.90 -8.69
CA SER A 66 -13.55 -4.16 -9.47
C SER A 66 -14.17 -3.04 -8.64
N LYS A 67 -14.24 -1.83 -9.18
CA LYS A 67 -14.93 -0.70 -8.55
C LYS A 67 -16.44 -0.79 -8.68
N ASP A 68 -16.93 -1.50 -9.71
CA ASP A 68 -18.34 -1.81 -9.84
C ASP A 68 -18.68 -3.08 -9.05
N LYS A 69 -19.43 -2.92 -7.97
CA LYS A 69 -19.84 -4.03 -7.09
C LYS A 69 -20.75 -5.03 -7.82
N ASN A 70 -21.48 -4.59 -8.84
CA ASN A 70 -22.40 -5.44 -9.60
C ASN A 70 -21.69 -6.16 -10.76
N ASN A 71 -20.55 -5.64 -11.20
CA ASN A 71 -19.76 -6.19 -12.31
C ASN A 71 -18.35 -6.60 -11.84
N GLY A 72 -18.29 -7.61 -10.98
CA GLY A 72 -17.04 -8.12 -10.47
C GLY A 72 -16.17 -8.79 -11.55
N ILE A 73 -14.90 -8.99 -11.24
CA ILE A 73 -13.94 -9.70 -12.10
C ILE A 73 -14.37 -11.16 -12.18
N LYS A 74 -14.45 -11.71 -13.40
CA LYS A 74 -14.80 -13.11 -13.68
C LYS A 74 -13.57 -13.96 -13.96
N GLU A 75 -12.65 -13.46 -14.75
CA GLU A 75 -11.45 -14.18 -15.19
C GLU A 75 -10.23 -13.26 -15.15
N THR A 76 -9.10 -13.82 -14.78
CA THR A 76 -7.80 -13.16 -14.74
C THR A 76 -6.74 -14.07 -15.36
N PRO A 77 -5.59 -13.52 -15.78
CA PRO A 77 -4.46 -14.37 -16.14
C PRO A 77 -4.04 -15.25 -14.97
N LYS A 78 -3.65 -16.48 -15.27
CA LYS A 78 -3.11 -17.41 -14.25
C LYS A 78 -1.76 -16.97 -13.68
N LYS A 79 -1.05 -16.13 -14.42
CA LYS A 79 0.25 -15.57 -14.04
C LYS A 79 0.32 -14.11 -14.44
N ILE A 80 0.98 -13.34 -13.61
CA ILE A 80 1.33 -11.94 -13.87
C ILE A 80 2.86 -11.81 -13.87
N LYS A 81 3.37 -10.79 -14.54
CA LYS A 81 4.81 -10.51 -14.57
C LYS A 81 5.11 -9.26 -13.75
N ILE A 82 6.13 -9.36 -12.90
CA ILE A 82 6.68 -8.23 -12.15
C ILE A 82 8.13 -8.06 -12.61
N ILE A 83 8.49 -6.84 -12.99
CA ILE A 83 9.86 -6.50 -13.37
C ILE A 83 10.41 -5.53 -12.33
N SER A 84 11.45 -5.96 -11.62
CA SER A 84 12.08 -5.19 -10.55
C SER A 84 13.59 -5.39 -10.59
N ASN A 85 14.35 -4.30 -10.51
CA ASN A 85 15.82 -4.34 -10.54
C ASN A 85 16.39 -5.14 -11.74
N ASN A 86 15.81 -4.94 -12.94
CA ASN A 86 16.15 -5.66 -14.19
C ASN A 86 15.95 -7.18 -14.12
N LYS A 87 15.17 -7.68 -13.16
CA LYS A 87 14.77 -9.08 -13.07
C LYS A 87 13.28 -9.22 -13.33
N GLU A 88 12.92 -10.28 -14.03
CA GLU A 88 11.55 -10.64 -14.30
C GLU A 88 11.11 -11.77 -13.36
N TYR A 89 9.95 -11.59 -12.74
CA TYR A 89 9.33 -12.56 -11.86
C TYR A 89 7.95 -12.91 -12.41
N LEU A 90 7.74 -14.21 -12.67
CA LEU A 90 6.44 -14.71 -13.08
C LEU A 90 5.72 -15.26 -11.86
N VAL A 91 4.66 -14.55 -11.45
CA VAL A 91 3.93 -14.82 -10.20
C VAL A 91 2.59 -15.44 -10.53
N SER A 92 2.26 -16.58 -9.88
CA SER A 92 0.95 -17.20 -9.99
C SER A 92 -0.11 -16.31 -9.32
N VAL A 93 -1.30 -16.28 -9.91
CA VAL A 93 -2.43 -15.50 -9.42
C VAL A 93 -3.46 -16.45 -8.84
N ASP A 94 -3.88 -16.19 -7.61
CA ASP A 94 -5.05 -16.81 -7.00
C ASP A 94 -6.19 -15.79 -6.99
N PHE A 95 -7.33 -16.17 -7.57
CA PHE A 95 -8.50 -15.31 -7.66
C PHE A 95 -9.51 -15.68 -6.56
N LYS A 96 -9.69 -14.77 -5.60
CA LYS A 96 -10.59 -14.98 -4.47
C LYS A 96 -11.44 -13.73 -4.21
N TYR A 97 -12.75 -13.92 -4.05
CA TYR A 97 -13.68 -12.82 -3.70
C TYR A 97 -13.62 -11.59 -4.62
N ASN A 98 -13.54 -11.77 -5.94
CA ASN A 98 -13.37 -10.72 -6.93
C ASN A 98 -12.05 -9.92 -6.79
N THR A 99 -11.08 -10.46 -6.09
CA THR A 99 -9.76 -9.88 -5.89
C THR A 99 -8.70 -10.85 -6.38
N ILE A 100 -7.67 -10.35 -7.03
CA ILE A 100 -6.49 -11.14 -7.42
C ILE A 100 -5.47 -11.05 -6.30
N TYR A 101 -5.09 -12.20 -5.76
CA TYR A 101 -3.98 -12.32 -4.83
C TYR A 101 -2.84 -13.05 -5.52
N PRO A 102 -1.76 -12.35 -5.90
CA PRO A 102 -0.58 -13.04 -6.41
C PRO A 102 0.00 -13.92 -5.31
N VAL A 103 0.27 -15.17 -5.66
CA VAL A 103 0.98 -16.10 -4.78
C VAL A 103 2.45 -16.02 -5.14
N TYR A 104 3.25 -15.48 -4.24
CA TYR A 104 4.70 -15.45 -4.42
C TYR A 104 5.31 -16.83 -4.23
N ASN A 105 6.17 -17.23 -5.16
CA ASN A 105 7.03 -18.37 -4.93
C ASN A 105 7.99 -18.06 -3.78
N LYS A 106 8.28 -19.04 -2.94
CA LYS A 106 9.28 -18.90 -1.87
C LYS A 106 10.59 -18.34 -2.44
N GLY A 107 11.06 -17.22 -1.91
CA GLY A 107 12.31 -16.60 -2.29
C GLY A 107 12.21 -15.40 -3.24
N ILE A 108 11.01 -15.00 -3.70
CA ILE A 108 10.83 -13.74 -4.42
C ILE A 108 10.68 -12.61 -3.39
N ILE A 109 11.62 -11.67 -3.41
CA ILE A 109 11.59 -10.46 -2.58
C ILE A 109 11.63 -9.27 -3.52
N ILE A 110 10.61 -8.41 -3.44
CA ILE A 110 10.52 -7.15 -4.19
C ILE A 110 10.51 -6.03 -3.17
N ASP A 111 11.69 -5.47 -2.93
CA ASP A 111 11.95 -4.40 -1.98
C ASP A 111 12.44 -3.10 -2.65
N SER A 112 12.44 -3.07 -3.98
CA SER A 112 12.86 -1.92 -4.79
C SER A 112 11.96 -0.71 -4.58
N ASP A 113 12.47 0.49 -4.91
CA ASP A 113 11.70 1.73 -4.84
C ASP A 113 10.61 1.82 -5.91
N SER A 114 10.72 1.01 -6.96
CA SER A 114 9.73 0.88 -8.02
C SER A 114 9.81 -0.47 -8.71
N PHE A 115 8.71 -0.87 -9.33
CA PHE A 115 8.64 -2.05 -10.20
C PHE A 115 7.59 -1.84 -11.30
N ILE A 116 7.69 -2.60 -12.39
CA ILE A 116 6.67 -2.64 -13.44
C ILE A 116 5.82 -3.89 -13.23
N LEU A 117 4.50 -3.71 -13.30
CA LEU A 117 3.51 -4.76 -13.20
C LEU A 117 2.84 -4.97 -14.56
N GLU A 118 2.93 -6.17 -15.10
CA GLU A 118 2.23 -6.58 -16.32
C GLU A 118 1.18 -7.64 -15.96
N ILE A 119 -0.09 -7.27 -16.09
CA ILE A 119 -1.22 -8.15 -15.76
C ILE A 119 -1.83 -8.74 -17.03
N GLY A 120 -2.04 -7.94 -18.05
CA GLY A 120 -2.73 -8.33 -19.27
C GLY A 120 -4.26 -8.17 -19.18
N ASN A 121 -5.00 -9.15 -19.69
CA ASN A 121 -6.45 -9.05 -19.80
C ASN A 121 -7.19 -9.48 -18.56
N ILE A 122 -8.18 -8.68 -18.16
CA ILE A 122 -9.15 -9.01 -17.11
C ILE A 122 -10.53 -9.06 -17.74
N LYS A 123 -11.29 -10.11 -17.47
CA LYS A 123 -12.67 -10.25 -17.95
C LYS A 123 -13.65 -10.07 -16.81
N PHE A 124 -14.67 -9.27 -17.03
CA PHE A 124 -15.71 -9.00 -16.07
C PHE A 124 -16.93 -9.92 -16.23
N LYS A 125 -17.84 -9.91 -15.26
CA LYS A 125 -19.04 -10.75 -15.27
C LYS A 125 -20.00 -10.43 -16.40
N ASP A 126 -20.04 -9.17 -16.86
CA ASP A 126 -20.83 -8.72 -18.02
C ASP A 126 -20.24 -9.16 -19.38
N GLY A 127 -19.11 -9.90 -19.35
CA GLY A 127 -18.43 -10.38 -20.55
C GLY A 127 -17.44 -9.36 -21.15
N THR A 128 -17.38 -8.13 -20.66
CA THR A 128 -16.41 -7.14 -21.14
C THR A 128 -15.01 -7.49 -20.68
N THR A 129 -14.02 -7.11 -21.51
CA THR A 129 -12.60 -7.33 -21.21
C THR A 129 -11.88 -5.99 -21.08
N LEU A 130 -11.02 -5.87 -20.08
CA LEU A 130 -10.13 -4.74 -19.89
C LEU A 130 -8.69 -5.20 -20.07
N TYR A 131 -7.96 -4.56 -20.99
CA TYR A 131 -6.52 -4.76 -21.14
C TYR A 131 -5.75 -3.77 -20.27
N LEU A 132 -4.94 -4.30 -19.38
CA LEU A 132 -4.06 -3.51 -18.52
C LEU A 132 -2.68 -3.42 -19.18
N HIS A 133 -2.31 -2.20 -19.58
CA HIS A 133 -0.94 -1.92 -20.00
C HIS A 133 0.04 -2.12 -18.83
N PRO A 134 1.35 -2.28 -19.09
CA PRO A 134 2.34 -2.31 -18.03
C PRO A 134 2.25 -1.06 -17.14
N LEU A 135 2.19 -1.26 -15.83
CA LEU A 135 1.99 -0.21 -14.84
C LEU A 135 3.26 -0.02 -14.02
N LEU A 136 3.76 1.22 -13.95
CA LEU A 136 4.89 1.56 -13.09
C LEU A 136 4.41 1.86 -11.67
N PHE A 137 4.70 0.95 -10.75
CA PHE A 137 4.49 1.15 -9.32
C PHE A 137 5.68 1.84 -8.69
N LYS A 138 5.40 2.77 -7.79
CA LYS A 138 6.40 3.45 -6.96
C LYS A 138 6.10 3.21 -5.49
N ARG A 139 7.14 3.19 -4.66
CA ARG A 139 7.00 3.15 -3.22
C ARG A 139 6.60 4.53 -2.70
N TYR A 140 5.53 4.58 -1.93
CA TYR A 140 5.07 5.74 -1.19
C TYR A 140 5.37 5.57 0.29
N VAL A 141 5.65 6.69 0.94
CA VAL A 141 5.91 6.78 2.38
C VAL A 141 4.88 7.69 3.01
N TYR A 142 4.34 7.25 4.12
CA TYR A 142 3.50 8.03 4.99
C TYR A 142 4.16 8.05 6.38
N ALA A 143 4.67 9.21 6.80
CA ALA A 143 5.22 9.42 8.14
C ALA A 143 4.27 10.30 8.96
N TYR A 144 4.00 9.90 10.19
CA TYR A 144 3.10 10.61 11.08
C TYR A 144 3.54 10.47 12.54
N LYS A 145 3.16 11.44 13.36
CA LYS A 145 3.26 11.31 14.82
C LYS A 145 1.96 10.75 15.36
N ILE A 146 2.06 9.88 16.35
CA ILE A 146 0.91 9.29 17.02
C ILE A 146 1.15 9.21 18.53
N ASN A 147 0.12 9.46 19.31
CA ASN A 147 0.12 9.14 20.71
C ASN A 147 -0.48 7.73 20.88
N LYS A 148 0.40 6.75 21.08
CA LYS A 148 -0.01 5.34 21.17
C LYS A 148 -1.03 5.07 22.28
N PHE A 149 -0.94 5.77 23.39
CA PHE A 149 -1.87 5.59 24.49
C PHE A 149 -3.28 6.06 24.09
N LEU A 150 -3.39 7.25 23.50
CA LEU A 150 -4.68 7.77 23.07
C LEU A 150 -5.26 7.00 21.88
N ASP A 151 -4.39 6.49 21.00
CA ASP A 151 -4.81 5.64 19.87
C ASP A 151 -5.45 4.33 20.36
N THR A 152 -4.94 3.72 21.46
CA THR A 152 -5.58 2.54 22.07
C THR A 152 -6.97 2.84 22.64
N LEU A 153 -7.27 4.11 22.89
CA LEU A 153 -8.59 4.59 23.34
C LEU A 153 -9.48 5.04 22.19
N ASN A 154 -9.16 4.63 20.94
CA ASN A 154 -9.86 5.00 19.71
C ASN A 154 -9.91 6.52 19.44
N GLN A 155 -8.96 7.28 19.98
CA GLN A 155 -8.79 8.70 19.66
C GLN A 155 -7.78 8.84 18.54
N ASP A 156 -8.21 9.35 17.38
CA ASP A 156 -7.28 9.65 16.29
C ASP A 156 -6.40 10.85 16.69
N THR A 157 -5.13 10.55 16.98
CA THR A 157 -4.13 11.56 17.37
C THR A 157 -3.05 11.72 16.32
N ARG A 158 -3.28 11.23 15.10
CA ARG A 158 -2.31 11.27 14.01
C ARG A 158 -2.08 12.70 13.54
N GLU A 159 -0.82 13.06 13.48
CA GLU A 159 -0.33 14.32 12.93
C GLU A 159 0.56 13.98 11.74
N ASP A 160 0.10 14.31 10.53
CA ASP A 160 0.83 14.06 9.30
C ASP A 160 2.15 14.85 9.31
N LEU A 161 3.25 14.16 9.05
CA LEU A 161 4.57 14.76 8.91
C LEU A 161 5.01 14.79 7.45
N PHE A 162 4.71 13.72 6.73
CA PHE A 162 5.08 13.55 5.34
C PHE A 162 4.17 12.56 4.64
N ARG A 163 3.84 12.85 3.38
CA ARG A 163 3.17 11.93 2.47
C ARG A 163 3.67 12.15 1.04
N GLY A 164 4.32 11.16 0.46
CA GLY A 164 4.88 11.26 -0.89
C GLY A 164 5.61 10.00 -1.32
N THR A 165 6.33 10.07 -2.42
CA THR A 165 7.19 8.97 -2.88
C THR A 165 8.40 8.80 -1.98
N ILE A 166 9.06 7.64 -2.07
CA ILE A 166 10.27 7.37 -1.29
C ILE A 166 11.41 8.37 -1.61
N ASP A 167 11.50 8.83 -2.87
CA ASP A 167 12.51 9.80 -3.27
C ASP A 167 12.26 11.16 -2.60
N GLU A 168 11.02 11.64 -2.64
CA GLU A 168 10.60 12.86 -1.96
C GLU A 168 10.79 12.77 -0.45
N TYR A 169 10.56 11.58 0.14
CA TYR A 169 10.78 11.34 1.56
C TYR A 169 12.26 11.44 1.94
N ARG A 170 13.16 10.89 1.12
CA ARG A 170 14.60 10.97 1.34
C ARG A 170 15.11 12.42 1.29
N GLU A 171 14.57 13.23 0.37
CA GLU A 171 14.89 14.66 0.29
C GLU A 171 14.37 15.42 1.51
N TRP A 172 13.11 15.19 1.89
CA TRP A 172 12.52 15.79 3.08
C TRP A 172 13.31 15.47 4.35
N LYS A 173 13.79 14.22 4.49
CA LYS A 173 14.58 13.78 5.64
C LYS A 173 15.98 14.45 5.71
N LYS A 174 16.57 14.79 4.57
CA LYS A 174 17.86 15.52 4.52
C LYS A 174 17.74 16.98 4.95
N ASN A 175 16.54 17.57 4.80
CA ASN A 175 16.28 18.98 5.07
C ASN A 175 15.68 19.22 6.48
N LYS A 176 15.65 18.20 7.33
CA LYS A 176 15.26 18.24 8.75
C LYS A 176 16.46 18.17 9.66
#